data_e570b9c41e2e913b576afa0d11491160
#
_entry.id   e570b9c41e2e913b576afa0d11491160
#
_cell.length_a   1.000
_cell.length_b   1.000
_cell.length_c   1.000
_cell.angle_alpha   90.00
_cell.angle_beta   90.00
_cell.angle_gamma   90.00
#
_symmetry.space_group_name_H-M   'P 1'
#
loop_
_entity.id
_entity.type
_entity.pdbx_description
1 polymer ?
#
loop_
_entity_poly.entity_id
_entity_poly.type
_entity_poly.pdbx_seq_one_letter_code
_entity_poly.pdbx_strand_id
1 'polypeptide(L)'
;MIGKYRMRTDLAMENQEKFERDHVEISGVEIEKKKRKAEIQTTIVKITSEQGAKMMGKPKGTYVTIEAPLLLTADEEESRKAAEEFSHCLMEMVPEACGSVLVAGLGNRGITPDALGPETVEQLNVTRQWSSLFL
;
A
#
# COMPACT_ATOMS: atom_id res chain seq x y z
N MET A 1 9.32 -8.09 31.60
CA MET A 1 9.96 -7.70 30.31
C MET A 1 8.89 -7.71 29.24
N ILE A 2 8.27 -6.57 29.00
CA ILE A 2 7.24 -6.45 27.96
C ILE A 2 7.99 -6.16 26.66
N GLY A 3 8.03 -7.17 25.79
CA GLY A 3 8.62 -7.01 24.46
C GLY A 3 7.88 -5.91 23.69
N LYS A 4 8.58 -4.85 23.31
CA LYS A 4 8.12 -3.85 22.38
C LYS A 4 7.82 -4.54 21.05
N TYR A 5 6.57 -4.93 20.82
CA TYR A 5 6.06 -5.17 19.48
C TYR A 5 6.01 -3.80 18.78
N ARG A 6 7.10 -3.47 18.14
CA ARG A 6 7.13 -2.37 17.17
C ARG A 6 6.30 -2.85 15.98
N MET A 7 5.08 -2.33 15.84
CA MET A 7 4.31 -2.54 14.63
C MET A 7 5.17 -2.11 13.45
N ARG A 8 5.47 -3.06 12.57
CA ARG A 8 6.19 -2.82 11.32
C ARG A 8 5.23 -2.21 10.29
N THR A 9 4.60 -1.13 10.64
CA THR A 9 3.85 -0.31 9.73
C THR A 9 4.86 0.46 8.90
N ASP A 10 5.02 0.00 7.67
CA ASP A 10 5.68 0.67 6.58
C ASP A 10 7.19 0.98 6.72
N LEU A 11 7.98 -0.08 6.66
CA LEU A 11 9.44 0.01 6.53
C LEU A 11 9.90 0.90 5.35
N ALA A 12 9.05 1.13 4.32
CA ALA A 12 9.38 2.02 3.22
C ALA A 12 9.33 3.48 3.67
N MET A 13 8.33 3.86 4.46
CA MET A 13 8.23 5.22 5.01
C MET A 13 9.27 5.49 6.09
N GLU A 14 9.49 4.53 7.02
CA GLU A 14 10.54 4.68 8.03
C GLU A 14 11.94 4.86 7.41
N ASN A 15 12.24 4.09 6.37
CA ASN A 15 13.49 4.26 5.63
C ASN A 15 13.53 5.58 4.86
N GLN A 16 12.41 5.97 4.22
CA GLN A 16 12.29 7.25 3.53
C GLN A 16 12.54 8.43 4.48
N GLU A 17 11.90 8.49 5.65
CA GLU A 17 12.10 9.55 6.61
C GLU A 17 13.55 9.66 7.09
N LYS A 18 14.24 8.52 7.19
CA LYS A 18 15.66 8.47 7.50
C LYS A 18 16.50 9.10 6.39
N PHE A 19 16.22 8.76 5.12
CA PHE A 19 16.94 9.29 3.97
C PHE A 19 16.62 10.76 3.70
N GLU A 20 15.37 11.20 3.88
CA GLU A 20 15.00 12.62 3.78
C GLU A 20 15.72 13.47 4.82
N ARG A 21 15.89 12.96 6.03
CA ARG A 21 16.63 13.62 7.10
C ARG A 21 18.12 13.78 6.76
N ASP A 22 18.68 12.79 6.09
CA ASP A 22 20.10 12.75 5.73
C ASP A 22 20.38 13.39 4.35
N HIS A 23 19.35 13.91 3.64
CA HIS A 23 19.43 14.49 2.29
C HIS A 23 20.12 13.56 1.26
N VAL A 24 19.91 12.24 1.38
CA VAL A 24 20.51 11.25 0.49
C VAL A 24 19.55 10.93 -0.66
N GLU A 25 19.91 11.32 -1.88
CA GLU A 25 19.25 10.81 -3.09
C GLU A 25 19.68 9.38 -3.36
N ILE A 26 18.73 8.45 -3.40
CA ILE A 26 19.00 7.05 -3.70
C ILE A 26 18.77 6.80 -5.17
N SER A 27 19.83 6.43 -5.88
CA SER A 27 19.74 6.06 -7.29
C SER A 27 18.76 4.89 -7.51
N GLY A 28 17.74 5.11 -8.35
CA GLY A 28 16.71 4.12 -8.65
C GLY A 28 15.63 4.00 -7.57
N VAL A 29 15.45 5.03 -6.76
CA VAL A 29 14.28 5.19 -5.88
C VAL A 29 13.62 6.53 -6.20
N GLU A 30 12.35 6.48 -6.58
CA GLU A 30 11.51 7.64 -6.81
C GLU A 30 10.46 7.72 -5.72
N ILE A 31 10.24 8.91 -5.15
CA ILE A 31 9.29 9.12 -4.07
C ILE A 31 8.36 10.26 -4.47
N GLU A 32 7.07 9.99 -4.47
CA GLU A 32 6.02 10.96 -4.75
C GLU A 32 5.06 11.04 -3.57
N LYS A 33 4.81 12.24 -3.07
CA LYS A 33 3.80 12.51 -2.03
C LYS A 33 2.65 13.32 -2.63
N LYS A 34 1.45 12.78 -2.53
CA LYS A 34 0.21 13.42 -2.97
C LYS A 34 -0.65 13.71 -1.74
N LYS A 35 -0.95 14.97 -1.49
CA LYS A 35 -1.91 15.36 -0.47
C LYS A 35 -3.24 15.67 -1.15
N ARG A 36 -4.28 14.93 -0.77
CA ARG A 36 -5.63 15.10 -1.30
C ARG A 36 -6.53 15.82 -0.29
N LYS A 37 -7.77 16.12 -0.70
CA LYS A 37 -8.80 16.65 0.20
C LYS A 37 -9.06 15.66 1.36
N ALA A 38 -9.56 16.16 2.48
CA ALA A 38 -9.91 15.36 3.66
C ALA A 38 -8.71 14.73 4.40
N GLU A 39 -7.56 15.41 4.43
CA GLU A 39 -6.34 14.98 5.13
C GLU A 39 -5.78 13.62 4.68
N ILE A 40 -6.25 13.09 3.54
CA ILE A 40 -5.69 11.87 2.97
C ILE A 40 -4.35 12.20 2.32
N GLN A 41 -3.32 11.50 2.77
CA GLN A 41 -1.98 11.58 2.21
C GLN A 41 -1.61 10.25 1.56
N THR A 42 -1.22 10.29 0.30
CA THR A 42 -0.72 9.12 -0.44
C THR A 42 0.76 9.29 -0.72
N THR A 43 1.55 8.33 -0.28
CA THR A 43 2.98 8.27 -0.56
C THR A 43 3.25 7.08 -1.48
N ILE A 44 3.88 7.33 -2.62
CA ILE A 44 4.25 6.32 -3.62
C ILE A 44 5.77 6.24 -3.66
N VAL A 45 6.32 5.06 -3.41
CA VAL A 45 7.75 4.76 -3.50
C VAL A 45 7.97 3.73 -4.59
N LYS A 46 8.72 4.09 -5.64
CA LYS A 46 9.10 3.19 -6.73
C LYS A 46 10.57 2.83 -6.61
N ILE A 47 10.87 1.55 -6.46
CA ILE A 47 12.22 1.01 -6.40
C ILE A 47 12.51 0.32 -7.72
N THR A 48 13.39 0.91 -8.53
CA THR A 48 13.66 0.47 -9.90
C THR A 48 15.03 -0.22 -10.05
N SER A 49 15.97 0.01 -9.11
CA SER A 49 17.32 -0.54 -9.17
C SER A 49 17.61 -1.54 -8.04
N GLU A 50 18.60 -2.42 -8.27
CA GLU A 50 19.12 -3.34 -7.24
C GLU A 50 19.78 -2.59 -6.08
N GLN A 51 20.43 -1.47 -6.39
CA GLN A 51 21.05 -0.62 -5.37
C GLN A 51 19.98 0.01 -4.47
N GLY A 52 18.92 0.56 -5.08
CA GLY A 52 17.78 1.08 -4.35
C GLY A 52 17.12 0.00 -3.49
N ALA A 53 16.94 -1.22 -4.01
CA ALA A 53 16.39 -2.34 -3.27
C ALA A 53 17.21 -2.69 -2.02
N LYS A 54 18.54 -2.74 -2.15
CA LYS A 54 19.45 -2.98 -1.02
C LYS A 54 19.39 -1.87 0.02
N MET A 55 19.39 -0.61 -0.41
CA MET A 55 19.36 0.53 0.49
C MET A 55 18.02 0.66 1.22
N MET A 56 16.91 0.42 0.52
CA MET A 56 15.57 0.45 1.10
C MET A 56 15.21 -0.82 1.90
N GLY A 57 16.01 -1.89 1.78
CA GLY A 57 15.71 -3.18 2.41
C GLY A 57 14.43 -3.83 1.88
N LYS A 58 14.05 -3.52 0.64
CA LYS A 58 12.83 -4.01 -0.01
C LYS A 58 13.09 -4.39 -1.47
N PRO A 59 12.39 -5.39 -2.02
CA PRO A 59 12.49 -5.73 -3.44
C PRO A 59 12.16 -4.56 -4.37
N LYS A 60 12.57 -4.66 -5.63
CA LYS A 60 12.09 -3.76 -6.68
C LYS A 60 10.57 -3.86 -6.80
N GLY A 61 9.93 -2.72 -6.97
CA GLY A 61 8.47 -2.64 -7.06
C GLY A 61 7.94 -1.27 -6.70
N THR A 62 6.62 -1.15 -6.73
CA THR A 62 5.90 0.05 -6.32
C THR A 62 5.23 -0.20 -4.97
N TYR A 63 5.45 0.70 -4.04
CA TYR A 63 4.90 0.68 -2.71
C TYR A 63 4.01 1.92 -2.52
N VAL A 64 2.75 1.71 -2.17
CA VAL A 64 1.80 2.81 -1.93
C VAL A 64 1.34 2.76 -0.49
N THR A 65 1.49 3.88 0.20
CA THR A 65 0.96 4.08 1.55
C THR A 65 -0.11 5.15 1.51
N ILE A 66 -1.28 4.84 2.03
CA ILE A 66 -2.40 5.76 2.16
C ILE A 66 -2.66 6.00 3.63
N GLU A 67 -2.46 7.24 4.06
CA GLU A 67 -2.77 7.69 5.42
C GLU A 67 -4.10 8.43 5.39
N ALA A 68 -5.09 7.90 6.11
CA ALA A 68 -6.44 8.47 6.19
C ALA A 68 -6.88 8.55 7.66
N PRO A 69 -6.38 9.54 8.43
CA PRO A 69 -6.61 9.64 9.88
C PRO A 69 -8.09 9.72 10.26
N LEU A 70 -8.92 10.33 9.41
CA LEU A 70 -10.35 10.51 9.66
C LEU A 70 -11.17 9.23 9.54
N LEU A 71 -10.60 8.12 9.02
CA LEU A 71 -11.28 6.81 9.07
C LEU A 71 -11.63 6.36 10.49
N LEU A 72 -10.92 6.86 11.50
CA LEU A 72 -11.19 6.56 12.91
C LEU A 72 -12.46 7.22 13.44
N THR A 73 -13.01 8.21 12.73
CA THR A 73 -14.23 8.94 13.15
C THR A 73 -15.51 8.23 12.77
N ALA A 74 -15.43 7.11 12.02
CA ALA A 74 -16.58 6.38 11.47
C ALA A 74 -17.51 7.24 10.59
N ASP A 75 -17.01 8.30 9.98
CA ASP A 75 -17.73 9.13 9.03
C ASP A 75 -17.80 8.40 7.68
N GLU A 76 -19.02 8.21 7.17
CA GLU A 76 -19.26 7.49 5.92
C GLU A 76 -18.63 8.22 4.72
N GLU A 77 -18.67 9.54 4.69
CA GLU A 77 -18.09 10.35 3.63
C GLU A 77 -16.55 10.23 3.60
N GLU A 78 -15.91 10.23 4.76
CA GLU A 78 -14.47 10.05 4.86
C GLU A 78 -14.05 8.63 4.48
N SER A 79 -14.82 7.63 4.87
CA SER A 79 -14.62 6.24 4.46
C SER A 79 -14.70 6.08 2.95
N ARG A 80 -15.70 6.72 2.31
CA ARG A 80 -15.87 6.71 0.86
C ARG A 80 -14.68 7.36 0.15
N LYS A 81 -14.19 8.51 0.62
CA LYS A 81 -13.01 9.19 0.05
C LYS A 81 -11.76 8.34 0.13
N ALA A 82 -11.53 7.67 1.26
CA ALA A 82 -10.40 6.78 1.43
C ALA A 82 -10.48 5.55 0.50
N ALA A 83 -11.68 4.98 0.33
CA ALA A 83 -11.91 3.87 -0.59
C ALA A 83 -11.71 4.29 -2.06
N GLU A 84 -12.12 5.50 -2.45
CA GLU A 84 -11.89 6.07 -3.78
C GLU A 84 -10.40 6.24 -4.06
N GLU A 85 -9.63 6.78 -3.10
CA GLU A 85 -8.17 6.92 -3.25
C GLU A 85 -7.49 5.56 -3.34
N PHE A 86 -7.89 4.59 -2.52
CA PHE A 86 -7.38 3.23 -2.59
C PHE A 86 -7.64 2.58 -3.95
N SER A 87 -8.88 2.70 -4.46
CA SER A 87 -9.26 2.17 -5.77
C SER A 87 -8.46 2.81 -6.89
N HIS A 88 -8.25 4.12 -6.84
CA HIS A 88 -7.46 4.85 -7.82
C HIS A 88 -5.99 4.37 -7.83
N CYS A 89 -5.38 4.22 -6.65
CA CYS A 89 -4.03 3.69 -6.54
C CYS A 89 -3.91 2.26 -7.08
N LEU A 90 -4.89 1.39 -6.82
CA LEU A 90 -4.90 0.03 -7.35
C LEU A 90 -4.98 0.03 -8.89
N MET A 91 -5.83 0.86 -9.47
CA MET A 91 -5.95 0.98 -10.94
C MET A 91 -4.66 1.46 -11.59
N GLU A 92 -3.94 2.40 -10.95
CA GLU A 92 -2.63 2.86 -11.42
C GLU A 92 -1.54 1.77 -11.31
N MET A 93 -1.64 0.87 -10.33
CA MET A 93 -0.66 -0.19 -10.10
C MET A 93 -0.86 -1.41 -11.00
N VAL A 94 -2.09 -1.69 -11.45
CA VAL A 94 -2.43 -2.85 -12.26
C VAL A 94 -2.46 -2.45 -13.74
N PRO A 95 -1.52 -2.91 -14.57
CA PRO A 95 -1.53 -2.60 -16.00
C PRO A 95 -2.78 -3.17 -16.68
N GLU A 96 -3.36 -2.42 -17.62
CA GLU A 96 -4.54 -2.86 -18.40
C GLU A 96 -4.32 -4.20 -19.14
N ALA A 97 -3.09 -4.46 -19.59
CA ALA A 97 -2.71 -5.69 -20.29
C ALA A 97 -2.35 -6.86 -19.35
N CYS A 98 -2.66 -6.76 -18.05
CA CYS A 98 -2.32 -7.80 -17.09
C CYS A 98 -3.22 -9.03 -17.28
N GLY A 99 -2.65 -10.18 -17.65
CA GLY A 99 -3.41 -11.42 -17.87
C GLY A 99 -3.95 -12.03 -16.57
N SER A 100 -3.26 -11.85 -15.45
CA SER A 100 -3.71 -12.31 -14.14
C SER A 100 -3.06 -11.52 -13.02
N VAL A 101 -3.81 -11.29 -11.93
CA VAL A 101 -3.35 -10.58 -10.74
C VAL A 101 -3.53 -11.49 -9.52
N LEU A 102 -2.49 -11.63 -8.72
CA LEU A 102 -2.58 -12.23 -7.40
C LEU A 102 -2.77 -11.14 -6.36
N VAL A 103 -3.85 -11.22 -5.60
CA VAL A 103 -4.10 -10.31 -4.47
C VAL A 103 -3.89 -11.06 -3.16
N ALA A 104 -3.03 -10.52 -2.30
CA ALA A 104 -2.77 -11.09 -0.98
C ALA A 104 -3.06 -10.03 0.09
N GLY A 105 -4.06 -10.27 0.93
CA GLY A 105 -4.39 -9.46 2.09
C GLY A 105 -3.59 -9.91 3.31
N LEU A 106 -2.65 -9.08 3.74
CA LEU A 106 -1.83 -9.35 4.92
C LEU A 106 -2.43 -8.69 6.15
N GLY A 107 -2.35 -9.37 7.28
CA GLY A 107 -2.84 -8.86 8.56
C GLY A 107 -3.32 -9.98 9.49
N ASN A 108 -3.92 -9.60 10.60
CA ASN A 108 -4.44 -10.51 11.61
C ASN A 108 -5.93 -10.23 11.88
N ARG A 109 -6.81 -11.15 11.51
CA ARG A 109 -8.26 -11.05 11.74
C ARG A 109 -8.67 -10.92 13.21
N GLY A 110 -7.85 -11.43 14.10
CA GLY A 110 -8.08 -11.33 15.55
C GLY A 110 -7.80 -9.95 16.14
N ILE A 111 -7.25 -9.03 15.34
CA ILE A 111 -6.88 -7.67 15.77
C ILE A 111 -7.53 -6.68 14.83
N THR A 112 -8.59 -6.00 15.27
CA THR A 112 -9.41 -5.11 14.43
C THR A 112 -8.60 -4.14 13.55
N PRO A 113 -7.60 -3.40 14.04
CA PRO A 113 -6.83 -2.50 13.20
C PRO A 113 -6.00 -3.19 12.11
N ASP A 114 -5.72 -4.50 12.28
CA ASP A 114 -4.86 -5.28 11.38
C ASP A 114 -5.69 -6.26 10.50
N ALA A 115 -7.00 -6.23 10.61
CA ALA A 115 -7.88 -7.14 9.89
C ALA A 115 -8.23 -6.67 8.46
N LEU A 116 -7.96 -5.41 8.11
CA LEU A 116 -8.42 -4.80 6.86
C LEU A 116 -8.00 -5.59 5.62
N GLY A 117 -6.73 -6.00 5.52
CA GLY A 117 -6.23 -6.76 4.38
C GLY A 117 -6.96 -8.09 4.18
N PRO A 118 -6.99 -9.00 5.18
CA PRO A 118 -7.71 -10.26 5.10
C PRO A 118 -9.22 -10.11 4.82
N GLU A 119 -9.89 -9.16 5.46
CA GLU A 119 -11.32 -8.91 5.23
C GLU A 119 -11.60 -8.39 3.82
N THR A 120 -10.76 -7.50 3.30
CA THR A 120 -10.89 -6.99 1.93
C THR A 120 -10.75 -8.11 0.91
N VAL A 121 -9.75 -8.98 1.06
CA VAL A 121 -9.51 -10.09 0.12
C VAL A 121 -10.65 -11.11 0.14
N GLU A 122 -11.27 -11.35 1.28
CA GLU A 122 -12.42 -12.27 1.40
C GLU A 122 -13.63 -11.80 0.58
N GLN A 123 -13.77 -10.49 0.38
CA GLN A 123 -14.87 -9.91 -0.40
C GLN A 123 -14.56 -9.79 -1.89
N LEU A 124 -13.35 -10.10 -2.34
CA LEU A 124 -13.00 -10.04 -3.74
C LEU A 124 -13.60 -11.21 -4.54
N ASN A 125 -14.15 -10.89 -5.70
CA ASN A 125 -14.60 -11.91 -6.66
C ASN A 125 -13.40 -12.46 -7.42
N VAL A 126 -13.14 -13.76 -7.28
CA VAL A 126 -12.12 -14.47 -8.04
C VAL A 126 -12.66 -14.79 -9.44
N THR A 127 -12.11 -14.13 -10.46
CA THR A 127 -12.60 -14.24 -11.85
C THR A 127 -11.84 -15.25 -12.72
N ARG A 128 -10.70 -15.78 -12.26
CA ARG A 128 -9.84 -16.68 -13.04
C ARG A 128 -10.54 -17.95 -13.54
N GLN A 129 -11.44 -18.50 -12.75
CA GLN A 129 -12.23 -19.69 -13.14
C GLN A 129 -13.27 -19.39 -14.23
N TRP A 130 -13.58 -18.12 -14.51
CA TRP A 130 -14.54 -17.73 -15.54
C TRP A 130 -13.88 -17.62 -16.92
N SER A 131 -12.57 -17.40 -16.98
CA SER A 131 -11.83 -17.29 -18.24
C SER A 131 -11.80 -18.60 -19.03
N SER A 132 -11.98 -19.75 -18.37
CA SER A 132 -12.06 -21.08 -19.02
C SER A 132 -13.44 -21.43 -19.57
N LEU A 133 -14.47 -20.61 -19.31
CA LEU A 133 -15.84 -20.84 -19.81
C LEU A 133 -16.13 -20.07 -21.11
N PHE A 134 -15.23 -19.20 -21.56
CA PHE A 134 -15.40 -18.36 -22.74
C PHE A 134 -14.33 -18.62 -23.83
N LEU A 135 -13.56 -19.68 -23.73
CA LEU A 135 -12.71 -20.25 -24.76
C LEU A 135 -13.31 -21.58 -25.25
#